data_f7bcb2581160d6ff8da848fd08890216
#
_entry.id   f7bcb2581160d6ff8da848fd08890216
#
_cell.length_a   1.000
_cell.length_b   1.000
_cell.length_c   1.000
_cell.angle_alpha   90.00
_cell.angle_beta   90.00
_cell.angle_gamma   90.00
#
_symmetry.space_group_name_H-M   'P 1'
#
loop_
_entity.id
_entity.type
_entity.pdbx_description
1 polymer ?
#
loop_
_entity_poly.entity_id
_entity_poly.type
_entity_poly.pdbx_seq_one_letter_code
_entity_poly.pdbx_strand_id
1 'polypeptide(L)'
;AAAARAPAARDLLRIPAPAVRDPVPAGADLGVADVEPWLTPADDFYRIDTALSVPRIDVDAWELRLHGMVERELTLRFDDLTARPLLERIVTLACVSNPVGGDLVGNAVWTGVPIRDLLAEAGPSAEADMVLSTSEDGFTASTPLEALTDPGRDSLLAVTMNGEPLPFEHGYPVRMVVPGLYGYVSATKWVVDLEVTRFDRAEAYWTSRGWTARGPIKMSSRIEVPAEGGRTEAGPAVLAGTAWAQHTGIAAVQVSVDEGPWQDAELGSVGTDDTWRQWVLRADLPGGRHTARVRAVDRDGTVQTAEPAPPAPDGASGWHERTFTVA
;
A
#
# COMPACT_ATOMS: atom_id res chain seq x y z
N ALA A 1 -12.14 -15.71 35.58
CA ALA A 1 -13.11 -15.51 34.51
C ALA A 1 -12.85 -14.10 33.95
N ALA A 2 -12.24 -13.98 32.75
CA ALA A 2 -12.14 -12.72 32.05
C ALA A 2 -13.57 -12.31 31.64
N ALA A 3 -14.02 -11.14 32.11
CA ALA A 3 -15.26 -10.57 31.66
C ALA A 3 -15.16 -10.35 30.15
N ALA A 4 -16.03 -10.99 29.37
CA ALA A 4 -16.13 -10.76 27.94
C ALA A 4 -16.40 -9.27 27.74
N ARG A 5 -15.46 -8.57 27.10
CA ARG A 5 -15.61 -7.16 26.74
C ARG A 5 -16.79 -7.06 25.76
N ALA A 6 -17.73 -6.14 25.98
CA ALA A 6 -18.80 -5.90 25.04
C ALA A 6 -18.18 -5.61 23.65
N PRO A 7 -18.75 -6.17 22.55
CA PRO A 7 -18.24 -5.90 21.21
C PRO A 7 -18.23 -4.41 20.96
N ALA A 8 -17.16 -3.89 20.37
CA ALA A 8 -17.10 -2.50 19.95
C ALA A 8 -18.17 -2.25 18.87
N ALA A 9 -18.72 -1.04 18.79
CA ALA A 9 -19.71 -0.69 17.75
C ALA A 9 -19.22 -1.06 16.35
N ARG A 10 -17.89 -0.97 16.10
CA ARG A 10 -17.21 -1.44 14.89
C ARG A 10 -17.52 -2.93 14.58
N ASP A 11 -17.47 -3.81 15.58
CA ASP A 11 -17.62 -5.26 15.38
C ASP A 11 -19.09 -5.66 15.10
N LEU A 12 -20.01 -4.74 15.33
CA LEU A 12 -21.44 -4.90 15.02
C LEU A 12 -21.81 -4.38 13.62
N LEU A 13 -20.90 -3.67 12.97
CA LEU A 13 -21.13 -3.09 11.66
C LEU A 13 -21.34 -4.18 10.60
N ARG A 14 -22.35 -3.99 9.76
CA ARG A 14 -22.66 -4.90 8.65
C ARG A 14 -22.34 -4.20 7.33
N ILE A 15 -21.27 -4.63 6.69
CA ILE A 15 -20.88 -4.14 5.36
C ILE A 15 -21.48 -5.06 4.30
N PRO A 16 -22.18 -4.52 3.28
CA PRO A 16 -22.68 -5.32 2.16
C PRO A 16 -21.56 -6.07 1.44
N ALA A 17 -21.89 -7.21 0.86
CA ALA A 17 -20.93 -7.95 0.05
C ALA A 17 -20.54 -7.12 -1.19
N PRO A 18 -19.24 -7.09 -1.58
CA PRO A 18 -18.81 -6.39 -2.78
C PRO A 18 -19.39 -7.03 -4.03
N ALA A 19 -19.69 -6.19 -5.03
CA ALA A 19 -20.20 -6.63 -6.33
C ALA A 19 -19.11 -7.31 -7.18
N VAL A 20 -17.87 -6.89 -7.00
CA VAL A 20 -16.69 -7.43 -7.69
C VAL A 20 -15.58 -7.68 -6.67
N ARG A 21 -14.88 -8.81 -6.82
CA ARG A 21 -13.77 -9.21 -5.95
C ARG A 21 -12.55 -9.61 -6.76
N ASP A 22 -11.38 -9.21 -6.29
CA ASP A 22 -10.14 -9.79 -6.76
C ASP A 22 -9.95 -11.17 -6.12
N PRO A 23 -9.67 -12.21 -6.90
CA PRO A 23 -9.33 -13.50 -6.34
C PRO A 23 -7.93 -13.45 -5.72
N VAL A 24 -7.75 -14.08 -4.58
CA VAL A 24 -6.40 -14.36 -4.07
C VAL A 24 -5.76 -15.43 -4.97
N PRO A 25 -4.65 -15.13 -5.68
CA PRO A 25 -4.08 -16.07 -6.61
C PRO A 25 -3.52 -17.30 -5.90
N ALA A 26 -3.80 -18.50 -6.40
CA ALA A 26 -3.16 -19.71 -5.91
C ALA A 26 -1.65 -19.62 -6.14
N GLY A 27 -0.85 -19.83 -5.08
CA GLY A 27 0.62 -19.73 -5.13
C GLY A 27 1.15 -18.29 -5.11
N ALA A 28 0.35 -17.31 -4.73
CA ALA A 28 0.84 -15.95 -4.43
C ALA A 28 1.74 -15.95 -3.20
N ASP A 29 1.34 -16.70 -2.17
CA ASP A 29 2.19 -17.01 -1.02
C ASP A 29 3.02 -18.26 -1.34
N LEU A 30 4.35 -18.13 -1.28
CA LEU A 30 5.31 -19.21 -1.57
C LEU A 30 5.54 -20.13 -0.36
N GLY A 31 4.98 -19.80 0.82
CA GLY A 31 5.09 -20.61 2.03
C GLY A 31 6.52 -20.71 2.56
N VAL A 32 7.38 -19.74 2.28
CA VAL A 32 8.76 -19.71 2.79
C VAL A 32 8.72 -19.17 4.21
N ALA A 33 9.26 -19.93 5.17
CA ALA A 33 9.31 -19.50 6.55
C ALA A 33 10.05 -18.17 6.69
N ASP A 34 9.56 -17.32 7.60
CA ASP A 34 10.12 -15.99 7.92
C ASP A 34 10.07 -14.96 6.76
N VAL A 35 9.41 -15.28 5.65
CA VAL A 35 8.98 -14.29 4.65
C VAL A 35 7.62 -13.74 5.06
N GLU A 36 7.42 -12.43 4.91
CA GLU A 36 6.14 -11.79 5.19
C GLU A 36 5.01 -12.47 4.42
N PRO A 37 3.88 -12.82 5.08
CA PRO A 37 2.73 -13.40 4.39
C PRO A 37 2.29 -12.54 3.21
N TRP A 38 1.87 -13.16 2.11
CA TRP A 38 1.46 -12.40 0.92
C TRP A 38 0.31 -11.44 1.20
N LEU A 39 -0.64 -11.80 2.09
CA LEU A 39 -1.59 -10.89 2.72
C LEU A 39 -1.10 -10.57 4.12
N THR A 40 -0.77 -9.31 4.37
CA THR A 40 -0.35 -8.83 5.69
C THR A 40 -1.55 -8.82 6.64
N PRO A 41 -1.49 -9.53 7.79
CA PRO A 41 -2.54 -9.42 8.81
C PRO A 41 -2.74 -7.97 9.25
N ALA A 42 -3.98 -7.59 9.60
CA ALA A 42 -4.29 -6.21 9.96
C ALA A 42 -3.49 -5.72 11.18
N ASP A 43 -3.21 -6.60 12.14
CA ASP A 43 -2.45 -6.27 13.36
C ASP A 43 -0.95 -6.08 13.09
N ASP A 44 -0.44 -6.68 11.99
CA ASP A 44 0.97 -6.60 11.57
C ASP A 44 1.19 -5.52 10.49
N PHE A 45 0.11 -4.98 9.93
CA PHE A 45 0.20 -3.98 8.89
C PHE A 45 0.80 -2.68 9.42
N TYR A 46 1.80 -2.13 8.72
CA TYR A 46 2.52 -0.95 9.17
C TYR A 46 1.57 0.22 9.51
N ARG A 47 1.93 0.99 10.52
CA ARG A 47 1.17 2.15 10.96
C ARG A 47 2.03 3.40 10.92
N ILE A 48 1.65 4.34 10.07
CA ILE A 48 2.19 5.70 10.00
C ILE A 48 1.02 6.66 9.93
N ASP A 49 1.00 7.64 10.81
CA ASP A 49 0.05 8.74 10.84
C ASP A 49 0.60 9.94 11.65
N THR A 50 -0.08 11.06 11.61
CA THR A 50 0.25 12.27 12.37
C THR A 50 -0.61 12.42 13.63
N ALA A 51 -1.55 11.49 13.85
CA ALA A 51 -2.48 11.55 14.97
C ALA A 51 -1.76 11.29 16.30
N LEU A 52 -1.93 12.20 17.26
CA LEU A 52 -1.40 12.01 18.63
C LEU A 52 -2.13 10.90 19.38
N SER A 53 -3.38 10.64 19.03
CA SER A 53 -4.21 9.54 19.50
C SER A 53 -5.09 9.04 18.36
N VAL A 54 -5.34 7.74 18.31
CA VAL A 54 -6.21 7.14 17.28
C VAL A 54 -7.62 7.73 17.40
N PRO A 55 -8.14 8.40 16.36
CA PRO A 55 -9.51 8.86 16.33
C PRO A 55 -10.51 7.70 16.52
N ARG A 56 -11.53 7.95 17.33
CA ARG A 56 -12.64 7.01 17.58
C ARG A 56 -13.92 7.64 17.12
N ILE A 57 -14.15 7.56 15.82
CA ILE A 57 -15.29 8.20 15.16
C ILE A 57 -16.53 7.36 15.42
N ASP A 58 -17.63 8.01 15.77
CA ASP A 58 -18.96 7.41 15.76
C ASP A 58 -19.44 7.32 14.31
N VAL A 59 -19.65 6.10 13.82
CA VAL A 59 -20.06 5.86 12.43
C VAL A 59 -21.41 6.49 12.09
N ASP A 60 -22.32 6.57 13.06
CA ASP A 60 -23.64 7.17 12.86
C ASP A 60 -23.56 8.72 12.73
N ALA A 61 -22.49 9.32 13.23
CA ALA A 61 -22.22 10.75 13.12
C ALA A 61 -21.20 11.09 12.00
N TRP A 62 -20.57 10.07 11.38
CA TRP A 62 -19.59 10.30 10.33
C TRP A 62 -20.25 10.84 9.05
N GLU A 63 -19.62 11.88 8.49
CA GLU A 63 -19.99 12.46 7.21
C GLU A 63 -18.75 12.72 6.36
N LEU A 64 -18.85 12.50 5.05
CA LEU A 64 -17.87 12.88 4.04
C LEU A 64 -18.44 13.99 3.17
N ARG A 65 -17.75 15.09 3.08
CA ARG A 65 -18.05 16.18 2.14
C ARG A 65 -17.14 16.08 0.91
N LEU A 66 -17.73 16.09 -0.30
CA LEU A 66 -17.03 16.25 -1.55
C LEU A 66 -17.46 17.56 -2.21
N HIS A 67 -16.51 18.48 -2.42
CA HIS A 67 -16.80 19.85 -2.82
C HIS A 67 -15.64 20.51 -3.61
N GLY A 68 -15.69 21.83 -3.77
CA GLY A 68 -14.65 22.62 -4.43
C GLY A 68 -14.95 22.87 -5.90
N MET A 69 -14.02 22.55 -6.79
CA MET A 69 -14.16 22.74 -8.25
C MET A 69 -15.00 21.62 -8.87
N VAL A 70 -16.27 21.54 -8.48
CA VAL A 70 -17.26 20.55 -8.95
C VAL A 70 -18.56 21.23 -9.37
N GLU A 71 -19.35 20.56 -10.22
CA GLU A 71 -20.68 21.03 -10.60
C GLU A 71 -21.69 20.87 -9.45
N ARG A 72 -21.51 19.84 -8.63
CA ARG A 72 -22.39 19.50 -7.51
C ARG A 72 -21.58 19.03 -6.32
N GLU A 73 -21.77 19.67 -5.15
CA GLU A 73 -21.25 19.17 -3.89
C GLU A 73 -22.06 17.95 -3.41
N LEU A 74 -21.37 17.01 -2.79
CA LEU A 74 -21.99 15.83 -2.17
C LEU A 74 -21.68 15.83 -0.68
N THR A 75 -22.65 15.44 0.12
CA THR A 75 -22.46 15.08 1.54
C THR A 75 -23.01 13.69 1.73
N LEU A 76 -22.18 12.78 2.21
CA LEU A 76 -22.48 11.36 2.32
C LEU A 76 -22.31 10.90 3.76
N ARG A 77 -23.29 10.20 4.29
CA ARG A 77 -23.16 9.41 5.50
C ARG A 77 -22.63 8.03 5.20
N PHE A 78 -22.26 7.29 6.21
CA PHE A 78 -21.72 5.94 6.07
C PHE A 78 -22.68 5.01 5.32
N ASP A 79 -23.97 5.08 5.65
CA ASP A 79 -25.02 4.27 4.98
C ASP A 79 -25.19 4.66 3.51
N ASP A 80 -25.09 5.96 3.17
CA ASP A 80 -25.15 6.43 1.78
C ASP A 80 -23.96 5.90 0.96
N LEU A 81 -22.79 5.80 1.61
CA LEU A 81 -21.58 5.26 1.00
C LEU A 81 -21.73 3.75 0.78
N THR A 82 -22.12 2.99 1.81
CA THR A 82 -22.20 1.53 1.78
C THR A 82 -23.42 0.99 1.01
N ALA A 83 -24.42 1.81 0.73
CA ALA A 83 -25.53 1.46 -0.17
C ALA A 83 -25.12 1.42 -1.65
N ARG A 84 -23.93 1.94 -2.01
CA ARG A 84 -23.39 1.93 -3.37
C ARG A 84 -22.75 0.56 -3.70
N PRO A 85 -22.57 0.23 -4.99
CA PRO A 85 -21.80 -0.96 -5.36
C PRO A 85 -20.38 -0.89 -4.80
N LEU A 86 -20.01 -1.88 -3.98
CA LEU A 86 -18.69 -2.00 -3.41
C LEU A 86 -17.78 -2.83 -4.32
N LEU A 87 -16.51 -2.47 -4.40
CA LEU A 87 -15.45 -3.27 -5.01
C LEU A 87 -14.52 -3.78 -3.92
N GLU A 88 -14.01 -4.99 -4.11
CA GLU A 88 -12.93 -5.55 -3.30
C GLU A 88 -11.69 -5.66 -4.17
N ARG A 89 -10.58 -5.03 -3.72
CA ARG A 89 -9.30 -5.02 -4.41
C ARG A 89 -8.18 -5.39 -3.46
N ILE A 90 -7.18 -6.08 -3.97
CA ILE A 90 -5.96 -6.39 -3.22
C ILE A 90 -4.91 -5.36 -3.63
N VAL A 91 -4.44 -4.57 -2.67
CA VAL A 91 -3.52 -3.45 -2.93
C VAL A 91 -2.41 -3.43 -1.91
N THR A 92 -1.18 -3.32 -2.40
CA THR A 92 -0.01 -3.03 -1.57
C THR A 92 0.09 -1.52 -1.35
N LEU A 93 0.13 -1.10 -0.10
CA LEU A 93 0.42 0.27 0.30
C LEU A 93 1.85 0.38 0.80
N ALA A 94 2.49 1.50 0.53
CA ALA A 94 3.83 1.80 1.01
C ALA A 94 3.92 3.22 1.58
N CYS A 95 4.71 3.39 2.65
CA CYS A 95 5.09 4.70 3.15
C CYS A 95 6.28 5.24 2.37
N VAL A 96 6.28 6.53 2.07
CA VAL A 96 7.43 7.19 1.42
C VAL A 96 8.69 7.17 2.30
N SER A 97 8.50 7.09 3.63
CA SER A 97 9.61 6.99 4.59
C SER A 97 10.24 5.59 4.66
N ASN A 98 9.73 4.63 3.88
CA ASN A 98 10.29 3.29 3.84
C ASN A 98 11.71 3.32 3.28
N PRO A 99 12.75 2.96 4.05
CA PRO A 99 14.09 2.82 3.50
C PRO A 99 14.20 1.59 2.60
N VAL A 100 15.27 1.47 1.84
CA VAL A 100 15.56 0.23 1.10
C VAL A 100 15.64 -0.94 2.07
N GLY A 101 14.87 -2.00 1.79
CA GLY A 101 14.77 -3.18 2.66
C GLY A 101 13.91 -2.98 3.93
N GLY A 102 13.22 -1.84 4.06
CA GLY A 102 12.37 -1.55 5.22
C GLY A 102 11.02 -2.26 5.21
N ASP A 103 10.28 -2.12 6.31
CA ASP A 103 9.04 -2.81 6.64
C ASP A 103 7.78 -1.91 6.53
N LEU A 104 7.91 -0.65 6.09
CA LEU A 104 6.78 0.26 5.95
C LEU A 104 6.03 0.04 4.62
N VAL A 105 5.68 -1.19 4.36
CA VAL A 105 4.92 -1.66 3.19
C VAL A 105 4.09 -2.86 3.60
N GLY A 106 2.88 -2.99 3.05
CA GLY A 106 2.01 -4.13 3.35
C GLY A 106 0.96 -4.34 2.26
N ASN A 107 0.50 -5.58 2.08
CA ASN A 107 -0.48 -5.96 1.09
C ASN A 107 -1.75 -6.46 1.77
N ALA A 108 -2.90 -5.89 1.45
CA ALA A 108 -4.16 -6.26 2.08
C ALA A 108 -5.33 -6.24 1.10
N VAL A 109 -6.42 -6.88 1.50
CA VAL A 109 -7.71 -6.84 0.80
C VAL A 109 -8.49 -5.63 1.31
N TRP A 110 -8.95 -4.79 0.41
CA TRP A 110 -9.70 -3.58 0.72
C TRP A 110 -11.05 -3.61 0.02
N THR A 111 -12.14 -3.40 0.77
CA THR A 111 -13.48 -3.26 0.19
C THR A 111 -13.96 -1.84 0.38
N GLY A 112 -14.47 -1.23 -0.68
CA GLY A 112 -14.95 0.15 -0.63
C GLY A 112 -15.66 0.60 -1.88
N VAL A 113 -16.00 1.87 -1.92
CA VAL A 113 -16.63 2.54 -3.08
C VAL A 113 -15.55 3.12 -3.96
N PRO A 114 -15.60 2.94 -5.30
CA PRO A 114 -14.71 3.61 -6.22
C PRO A 114 -14.85 5.12 -6.11
N ILE A 115 -13.74 5.82 -5.87
CA ILE A 115 -13.74 7.29 -5.76
C ILE A 115 -14.16 7.94 -7.06
N ARG A 116 -13.82 7.32 -8.21
CA ARG A 116 -14.22 7.82 -9.53
C ARG A 116 -15.74 7.95 -9.70
N ASP A 117 -16.53 7.06 -9.07
CA ASP A 117 -17.99 7.09 -9.20
C ASP A 117 -18.57 8.31 -8.47
N LEU A 118 -18.02 8.66 -7.32
CA LEU A 118 -18.40 9.87 -6.58
C LEU A 118 -17.95 11.14 -7.33
N LEU A 119 -16.74 11.13 -7.87
CA LEU A 119 -16.22 12.24 -8.68
C LEU A 119 -17.07 12.42 -9.97
N ALA A 120 -17.44 11.33 -10.65
CA ALA A 120 -18.33 11.41 -11.81
C ALA A 120 -19.69 12.01 -11.47
N GLU A 121 -20.23 11.69 -10.27
CA GLU A 121 -21.47 12.28 -9.77
C GLU A 121 -21.33 13.76 -9.44
N ALA A 122 -20.18 14.17 -8.88
CA ALA A 122 -19.92 15.55 -8.51
C ALA A 122 -19.59 16.45 -9.72
N GLY A 123 -19.04 15.91 -10.81
CA GLY A 123 -18.69 16.65 -12.02
C GLY A 123 -17.48 17.58 -11.82
N PRO A 124 -16.24 17.06 -11.69
CA PRO A 124 -15.05 17.91 -11.54
C PRO A 124 -14.86 18.85 -12.72
N SER A 125 -14.47 20.10 -12.44
CA SER A 125 -14.06 21.06 -13.47
C SER A 125 -12.86 20.52 -14.26
N ALA A 126 -12.83 20.78 -15.56
CA ALA A 126 -11.69 20.43 -16.42
C ALA A 126 -10.37 21.15 -16.03
N GLU A 127 -10.45 22.20 -15.23
CA GLU A 127 -9.28 22.92 -14.73
C GLU A 127 -8.71 22.29 -13.44
N ALA A 128 -9.46 21.40 -12.78
CA ALA A 128 -9.00 20.74 -11.57
C ALA A 128 -7.97 19.64 -11.91
N ASP A 129 -6.94 19.52 -11.09
CA ASP A 129 -5.89 18.51 -11.25
C ASP A 129 -5.54 17.77 -9.94
N MET A 130 -6.21 18.13 -8.83
CA MET A 130 -5.94 17.59 -7.50
C MET A 130 -7.22 17.41 -6.69
N VAL A 131 -7.24 16.41 -5.82
CA VAL A 131 -8.15 16.31 -4.68
C VAL A 131 -7.34 16.46 -3.41
N LEU A 132 -7.67 17.46 -2.60
CA LEU A 132 -7.16 17.61 -1.25
C LEU A 132 -8.10 16.87 -0.30
N SER A 133 -7.63 15.76 0.25
CA SER A 133 -8.38 15.01 1.25
C SER A 133 -7.99 15.44 2.65
N THR A 134 -8.97 15.54 3.56
CA THR A 134 -8.77 15.89 4.97
C THR A 134 -9.26 14.78 5.88
N SER A 135 -8.45 14.45 6.85
CA SER A 135 -8.71 13.49 7.93
C SER A 135 -9.37 14.19 9.13
N GLU A 136 -10.09 13.44 9.94
CA GLU A 136 -10.70 13.94 11.21
C GLU A 136 -9.68 14.57 12.16
N ASP A 137 -8.41 14.13 12.15
CA ASP A 137 -7.34 14.73 12.96
C ASP A 137 -6.66 15.96 12.32
N GLY A 138 -7.17 16.39 11.16
CA GLY A 138 -6.67 17.58 10.43
C GLY A 138 -5.47 17.28 9.50
N PHE A 139 -5.04 16.05 9.34
CA PHE A 139 -4.06 15.68 8.32
C PHE A 139 -4.64 15.89 6.91
N THR A 140 -3.81 16.36 5.97
CA THR A 140 -4.22 16.54 4.57
C THR A 140 -3.28 15.81 3.62
N ALA A 141 -3.85 15.28 2.54
CA ALA A 141 -3.10 14.67 1.44
C ALA A 141 -3.59 15.22 0.08
N SER A 142 -2.64 15.43 -0.84
CA SER A 142 -2.91 15.94 -2.19
C SER A 142 -2.80 14.81 -3.20
N THR A 143 -3.93 14.28 -3.66
CA THR A 143 -3.96 13.19 -4.64
C THR A 143 -4.19 13.76 -6.04
N PRO A 144 -3.39 13.38 -7.07
CA PRO A 144 -3.67 13.74 -8.45
C PRO A 144 -5.08 13.29 -8.86
N LEU A 145 -5.88 14.20 -9.41
CA LEU A 145 -7.26 13.91 -9.82
C LEU A 145 -7.30 12.78 -10.84
N GLU A 146 -6.34 12.73 -11.75
CA GLU A 146 -6.19 11.67 -12.74
C GLU A 146 -6.08 10.27 -12.11
N ALA A 147 -5.39 10.14 -10.98
CA ALA A 147 -5.27 8.85 -10.28
C ALA A 147 -6.59 8.41 -9.62
N LEU A 148 -7.46 9.33 -9.27
CA LEU A 148 -8.76 9.04 -8.67
C LEU A 148 -9.87 8.80 -9.71
N THR A 149 -9.69 9.27 -10.95
CA THR A 149 -10.65 9.12 -12.05
C THR A 149 -10.25 8.00 -13.01
N ASP A 150 -9.03 7.48 -12.94
CA ASP A 150 -8.54 6.39 -13.78
C ASP A 150 -9.38 5.12 -13.58
N PRO A 151 -10.08 4.61 -14.62
CA PRO A 151 -10.86 3.39 -14.52
C PRO A 151 -10.00 2.13 -14.30
N GLY A 152 -8.73 2.17 -14.66
CA GLY A 152 -7.78 1.07 -14.47
C GLY A 152 -7.19 0.97 -13.07
N ARG A 153 -7.33 2.01 -12.25
CA ARG A 153 -6.69 2.08 -10.92
C ARG A 153 -7.57 1.61 -9.77
N ASP A 154 -8.89 1.73 -9.88
CA ASP A 154 -9.86 1.38 -8.82
C ASP A 154 -9.51 1.96 -7.45
N SER A 155 -9.23 3.27 -7.39
CA SER A 155 -9.04 4.00 -6.14
C SER A 155 -10.30 3.95 -5.28
N LEU A 156 -10.18 3.60 -3.99
CA LEU A 156 -11.31 3.31 -3.12
C LEU A 156 -11.43 4.28 -1.93
N LEU A 157 -12.67 4.58 -1.54
CA LEU A 157 -13.04 4.87 -0.17
C LEU A 157 -13.29 3.54 0.52
N ALA A 158 -12.28 2.98 1.17
CA ALA A 158 -12.32 1.67 1.78
C ALA A 158 -13.02 1.71 3.14
N VAL A 159 -13.86 0.72 3.41
CA VAL A 159 -14.62 0.52 4.65
C VAL A 159 -14.24 -0.77 5.37
N THR A 160 -13.57 -1.71 4.66
CA THR A 160 -13.02 -2.94 5.26
C THR A 160 -11.57 -3.14 4.92
N MET A 161 -10.88 -3.90 5.75
CA MET A 161 -9.53 -4.42 5.55
C MET A 161 -9.53 -5.92 5.88
N ASN A 162 -9.04 -6.75 4.95
CA ASN A 162 -9.00 -8.20 5.08
C ASN A 162 -10.36 -8.84 5.45
N GLY A 163 -11.45 -8.29 4.89
CA GLY A 163 -12.81 -8.82 5.08
C GLY A 163 -13.54 -8.35 6.35
N GLU A 164 -12.86 -7.60 7.23
CA GLU A 164 -13.43 -7.06 8.46
C GLU A 164 -13.56 -5.53 8.39
N PRO A 165 -14.47 -4.89 9.14
CA PRO A 165 -14.50 -3.44 9.24
C PRO A 165 -13.13 -2.89 9.61
N LEU A 166 -12.74 -1.74 9.06
CA LEU A 166 -11.41 -1.16 9.29
C LEU A 166 -11.04 -1.13 10.78
N PRO A 167 -9.83 -1.55 11.18
CA PRO A 167 -9.31 -1.23 12.50
C PRO A 167 -9.27 0.29 12.73
N PHE A 168 -9.43 0.73 13.98
CA PHE A 168 -9.36 2.17 14.29
C PHE A 168 -8.03 2.77 13.83
N GLU A 169 -6.93 2.06 14.06
CA GLU A 169 -5.57 2.43 13.69
C GLU A 169 -5.37 2.56 12.17
N HIS A 170 -6.20 1.86 11.40
CA HIS A 170 -6.14 1.83 9.95
C HIS A 170 -7.20 2.69 9.26
N GLY A 171 -7.94 3.53 10.02
CA GLY A 171 -8.75 4.59 9.45
C GLY A 171 -10.28 4.37 9.53
N TYR A 172 -10.79 3.59 10.51
CA TYR A 172 -12.23 3.43 10.72
C TYR A 172 -12.95 4.78 10.87
N PRO A 173 -14.12 5.02 10.25
CA PRO A 173 -14.87 4.07 9.45
C PRO A 173 -14.49 4.04 7.97
N VAL A 174 -13.78 5.05 7.44
CA VAL A 174 -13.46 5.18 6.03
C VAL A 174 -12.05 5.72 5.83
N ARG A 175 -11.31 5.11 4.91
CA ARG A 175 -10.01 5.60 4.46
C ARG A 175 -9.89 5.61 2.95
N MET A 176 -8.95 6.38 2.42
CA MET A 176 -8.55 6.28 1.03
C MET A 176 -7.53 5.15 0.83
N VAL A 177 -7.68 4.43 -0.29
CA VAL A 177 -6.72 3.46 -0.83
C VAL A 177 -6.55 3.76 -2.31
N VAL A 178 -5.36 4.18 -2.71
CA VAL A 178 -5.05 4.56 -4.10
C VAL A 178 -3.84 3.76 -4.56
N PRO A 179 -4.00 2.78 -5.46
CA PRO A 179 -2.90 1.99 -5.96
C PRO A 179 -1.81 2.85 -6.60
N GLY A 180 -0.54 2.48 -6.38
CA GLY A 180 0.61 3.08 -7.05
C GLY A 180 1.09 4.42 -6.53
N LEU A 181 0.46 4.97 -5.49
CA LEU A 181 0.89 6.22 -4.85
C LEU A 181 1.28 6.01 -3.39
N TYR A 182 2.37 6.66 -2.96
CA TYR A 182 2.75 6.66 -1.54
C TYR A 182 1.65 7.24 -0.65
N GLY A 183 1.49 6.67 0.55
CA GLY A 183 0.40 6.97 1.45
C GLY A 183 0.26 8.45 1.86
N TYR A 184 1.36 9.23 1.85
CA TYR A 184 1.31 10.65 2.24
C TYR A 184 0.56 11.55 1.26
N VAL A 185 0.34 11.11 0.01
CA VAL A 185 -0.46 11.79 -1.01
C VAL A 185 -1.77 11.07 -1.33
N SER A 186 -2.07 9.91 -0.71
CA SER A 186 -3.13 9.05 -1.24
C SER A 186 -3.93 8.25 -0.21
N ALA A 187 -3.39 8.01 0.99
CA ALA A 187 -3.96 7.03 1.90
C ALA A 187 -4.52 7.66 3.18
N THR A 188 -5.26 8.77 3.04
CA THR A 188 -5.88 9.48 4.16
C THR A 188 -6.79 8.56 4.95
N LYS A 189 -6.42 8.34 6.22
CA LYS A 189 -7.21 7.61 7.22
C LYS A 189 -8.26 8.55 7.83
N TRP A 190 -9.36 8.00 8.32
CA TRP A 190 -10.41 8.80 8.98
C TRP A 190 -10.86 9.98 8.11
N VAL A 191 -11.04 9.74 6.81
CA VAL A 191 -11.33 10.79 5.83
C VAL A 191 -12.73 11.35 6.05
N VAL A 192 -12.84 12.69 6.05
CA VAL A 192 -14.11 13.43 6.25
C VAL A 192 -14.36 14.49 5.19
N ASP A 193 -13.34 14.82 4.38
CA ASP A 193 -13.46 15.87 3.36
C ASP A 193 -12.62 15.57 2.13
N LEU A 194 -13.19 15.85 0.96
CA LEU A 194 -12.53 15.75 -0.35
C LEU A 194 -12.79 17.05 -1.13
N GLU A 195 -11.80 17.93 -1.19
CA GLU A 195 -11.87 19.17 -1.97
C GLU A 195 -11.24 18.95 -3.35
N VAL A 196 -12.06 19.03 -4.40
CA VAL A 196 -11.54 19.05 -5.78
C VAL A 196 -10.96 20.44 -6.05
N THR A 197 -9.67 20.52 -6.35
CA THR A 197 -8.91 21.75 -6.43
C THR A 197 -7.74 21.64 -7.42
N ARG A 198 -6.68 22.43 -7.24
CA ARG A 198 -5.48 22.44 -8.09
C ARG A 198 -4.22 22.47 -7.24
N PHE A 199 -3.15 21.86 -7.75
CA PHE A 199 -1.84 21.90 -7.11
C PHE A 199 -1.24 23.30 -6.97
N ASP A 200 -1.68 24.27 -7.79
CA ASP A 200 -1.25 25.66 -7.69
C ASP A 200 -2.09 26.50 -6.72
N ARG A 201 -3.12 25.93 -6.10
CA ARG A 201 -4.04 26.63 -5.17
C ARG A 201 -4.02 26.09 -3.75
N ALA A 202 -3.65 24.83 -3.59
CA ALA A 202 -3.64 24.17 -2.29
C ALA A 202 -2.40 23.31 -2.11
N GLU A 203 -1.93 23.19 -0.89
CA GLU A 203 -0.75 22.42 -0.52
C GLU A 203 -1.06 21.53 0.68
N ALA A 204 -0.71 20.24 0.59
CA ALA A 204 -0.97 19.28 1.65
C ALA A 204 0.10 19.29 2.75
N TYR A 205 -0.20 18.61 3.85
CA TYR A 205 0.62 18.60 5.07
C TYR A 205 2.11 18.29 4.82
N TRP A 206 2.43 17.23 4.09
CA TRP A 206 3.83 16.83 3.86
C TRP A 206 4.46 17.60 2.70
N THR A 207 3.68 18.02 1.70
CA THR A 207 4.18 18.81 0.58
C THR A 207 4.73 20.15 1.06
N SER A 208 4.00 20.83 1.98
CA SER A 208 4.48 22.07 2.63
C SER A 208 5.75 21.88 3.48
N ARG A 209 6.17 20.64 3.72
CA ARG A 209 7.37 20.26 4.48
C ARG A 209 8.49 19.71 3.62
N GLY A 210 8.40 19.91 2.30
CA GLY A 210 9.47 19.59 1.36
C GLY A 210 9.38 18.20 0.70
N TRP A 211 8.30 17.44 0.91
CA TRP A 211 8.05 16.22 0.15
C TRP A 211 7.41 16.56 -1.21
N THR A 212 7.64 15.72 -2.22
CA THR A 212 7.10 15.95 -3.57
C THR A 212 5.58 15.92 -3.59
N ALA A 213 4.96 16.72 -4.45
CA ALA A 213 3.49 16.83 -4.52
C ALA A 213 2.83 15.59 -5.14
N ARG A 214 3.54 14.88 -6.00
CA ARG A 214 3.09 13.66 -6.68
C ARG A 214 3.98 12.52 -6.24
N GLY A 215 3.46 11.56 -5.52
CA GLY A 215 4.23 10.51 -4.86
C GLY A 215 4.03 9.12 -5.50
N PRO A 216 4.45 8.89 -6.77
CA PRO A 216 4.41 7.54 -7.33
C PRO A 216 5.35 6.63 -6.54
N ILE A 217 4.88 5.43 -6.21
CA ILE A 217 5.70 4.45 -5.51
C ILE A 217 6.83 3.99 -6.43
N LYS A 218 8.07 4.10 -5.94
CA LYS A 218 9.24 3.60 -6.65
C LYS A 218 9.29 2.08 -6.60
N MET A 219 9.70 1.45 -7.70
CA MET A 219 10.00 0.01 -7.73
C MET A 219 11.07 -0.32 -6.70
N SER A 220 10.83 -1.38 -5.93
CA SER A 220 11.74 -1.84 -4.91
C SER A 220 11.66 -3.35 -4.70
N SER A 221 12.68 -3.89 -4.06
CA SER A 221 12.76 -5.30 -3.66
C SER A 221 13.52 -5.43 -2.35
N ARG A 222 13.20 -6.44 -1.55
CA ARG A 222 13.90 -6.70 -0.29
C ARG A 222 14.14 -8.19 -0.10
N ILE A 223 15.24 -8.51 0.58
CA ILE A 223 15.57 -9.84 1.08
C ILE A 223 15.05 -9.91 2.52
N GLU A 224 14.21 -10.88 2.83
CA GLU A 224 13.69 -11.12 4.16
C GLU A 224 14.38 -12.34 4.79
N VAL A 225 14.70 -13.32 3.96
CA VAL A 225 15.42 -14.54 4.35
C VAL A 225 16.67 -14.67 3.46
N PRO A 226 17.84 -14.91 4.07
CA PRO A 226 18.14 -14.88 5.51
C PRO A 226 18.03 -13.47 6.10
N ALA A 227 17.79 -13.39 7.42
CA ALA A 227 17.87 -12.13 8.14
C ALA A 227 19.33 -11.60 8.13
N GLU A 228 19.51 -10.28 8.36
CA GLU A 228 20.85 -9.67 8.45
C GLU A 228 21.68 -10.34 9.54
N GLY A 229 22.89 -10.77 9.18
CA GLY A 229 23.76 -11.54 10.09
C GLY A 229 23.26 -12.95 10.41
N GLY A 230 22.18 -13.40 9.75
CA GLY A 230 21.57 -14.70 9.95
C GLY A 230 22.49 -15.86 9.58
N ARG A 231 22.09 -17.06 10.00
CA ARG A 231 22.81 -18.31 9.71
C ARG A 231 21.86 -19.29 9.02
N THR A 232 22.32 -19.90 7.92
CA THR A 232 21.62 -20.97 7.25
C THR A 232 22.38 -22.28 7.45
N GLU A 233 21.68 -23.41 7.43
CA GLU A 233 22.33 -24.73 7.49
C GLU A 233 23.06 -25.04 6.17
N ALA A 234 23.97 -26.03 6.23
CA ALA A 234 24.63 -26.52 5.02
C ALA A 234 23.62 -27.15 4.07
N GLY A 235 23.73 -26.82 2.77
CA GLY A 235 22.81 -27.22 1.72
C GLY A 235 22.40 -26.03 0.86
N PRO A 236 21.38 -26.17 -0.01
CA PRO A 236 20.91 -25.05 -0.79
C PRO A 236 20.41 -23.91 0.13
N ALA A 237 21.14 -22.79 0.14
CA ALA A 237 20.69 -21.61 0.85
C ALA A 237 19.41 -21.08 0.23
N VAL A 238 18.42 -20.76 1.07
CA VAL A 238 17.17 -20.14 0.63
C VAL A 238 17.30 -18.63 0.83
N LEU A 239 17.18 -17.90 -0.28
CA LEU A 239 17.04 -16.44 -0.28
C LEU A 239 15.64 -16.12 -0.75
N ALA A 240 14.90 -15.30 0.03
CA ALA A 240 13.52 -15.01 -0.31
C ALA A 240 13.11 -13.62 0.22
N GLY A 241 12.00 -13.10 -0.31
CA GLY A 241 11.44 -11.84 0.11
C GLY A 241 10.35 -11.34 -0.82
N THR A 242 10.16 -10.03 -0.86
CA THR A 242 9.12 -9.36 -1.63
C THR A 242 9.71 -8.32 -2.60
N ALA A 243 8.96 -8.03 -3.67
CA ALA A 243 9.27 -6.96 -4.62
C ALA A 243 7.98 -6.33 -5.11
N TRP A 244 8.01 -5.02 -5.42
CA TRP A 244 6.85 -4.26 -5.86
C TRP A 244 7.19 -3.18 -6.88
N ALA A 245 6.28 -2.98 -7.79
CA ALA A 245 6.22 -1.88 -8.75
C ALA A 245 4.73 -1.64 -9.05
N GLN A 246 3.99 -1.11 -8.05
CA GLN A 246 2.54 -1.01 -8.15
C GLN A 246 2.14 -0.22 -9.39
N HIS A 247 1.05 -0.66 -9.98
CA HIS A 247 0.46 -0.15 -11.22
C HIS A 247 1.29 -0.40 -12.49
N THR A 248 2.44 -1.05 -12.38
CA THR A 248 3.25 -1.54 -13.52
C THR A 248 3.43 -3.05 -13.45
N GLY A 249 3.61 -3.58 -12.24
CA GLY A 249 3.81 -5.00 -11.97
C GLY A 249 5.28 -5.44 -12.07
N ILE A 250 5.61 -6.53 -11.37
CA ILE A 250 6.94 -7.16 -11.38
C ILE A 250 6.99 -8.26 -12.44
N ALA A 251 7.94 -8.18 -13.37
CA ALA A 251 8.22 -9.22 -14.37
C ALA A 251 9.28 -10.22 -13.88
N ALA A 252 10.34 -9.75 -13.22
CA ALA A 252 11.42 -10.58 -12.69
C ALA A 252 11.99 -10.02 -11.40
N VAL A 253 12.56 -10.90 -10.59
CA VAL A 253 13.44 -10.54 -9.47
C VAL A 253 14.75 -11.27 -9.65
N GLN A 254 15.84 -10.56 -9.50
CA GLN A 254 17.19 -11.10 -9.70
C GLN A 254 18.01 -10.93 -8.43
N VAL A 255 18.79 -11.94 -8.11
CA VAL A 255 19.67 -11.97 -6.94
C VAL A 255 21.11 -12.21 -7.39
N SER A 256 22.04 -11.45 -6.82
CA SER A 256 23.48 -11.65 -6.97
C SER A 256 24.07 -11.96 -5.60
N VAL A 257 24.87 -13.02 -5.50
CA VAL A 257 25.60 -13.39 -4.28
C VAL A 257 27.09 -13.19 -4.52
N ASP A 258 27.77 -12.56 -3.57
CA ASP A 258 29.22 -12.27 -3.59
C ASP A 258 29.69 -11.63 -4.89
N GLU A 259 28.92 -10.64 -5.37
CA GLU A 259 29.19 -9.93 -6.64
C GLU A 259 29.21 -10.86 -7.87
N GLY A 260 28.68 -12.07 -7.73
CA GLY A 260 28.53 -13.02 -8.84
C GLY A 260 27.45 -12.60 -9.83
N PRO A 261 27.19 -13.42 -10.85
CA PRO A 261 26.17 -13.12 -11.85
C PRO A 261 24.77 -13.03 -11.23
N TRP A 262 23.93 -12.18 -11.83
CA TRP A 262 22.53 -12.09 -11.49
C TRP A 262 21.80 -13.38 -11.89
N GLN A 263 21.03 -13.94 -10.97
CA GLN A 263 20.23 -15.15 -11.14
C GLN A 263 18.76 -14.79 -10.97
N ASP A 264 17.91 -15.30 -11.87
CA ASP A 264 16.46 -15.09 -11.76
C ASP A 264 15.90 -15.93 -10.62
N ALA A 265 15.09 -15.30 -9.77
CA ALA A 265 14.36 -15.96 -8.70
C ALA A 265 13.01 -16.50 -9.21
N GLU A 266 12.53 -17.57 -8.59
CA GLU A 266 11.15 -18.04 -8.75
C GLU A 266 10.20 -17.03 -8.13
N LEU A 267 9.09 -16.70 -8.82
CA LEU A 267 8.13 -15.71 -8.40
C LEU A 267 6.80 -16.35 -8.00
N GLY A 268 6.22 -15.87 -6.91
CA GLY A 268 4.83 -16.15 -6.56
C GLY A 268 3.86 -15.68 -7.64
N SER A 269 2.68 -16.29 -7.70
CA SER A 269 1.61 -15.85 -8.60
C SER A 269 1.12 -14.45 -8.25
N VAL A 270 0.56 -13.72 -9.22
CA VAL A 270 0.01 -12.38 -9.04
C VAL A 270 -1.33 -12.26 -9.78
N GLY A 271 -2.31 -11.57 -9.17
CA GLY A 271 -3.61 -11.31 -9.79
C GLY A 271 -3.67 -9.97 -10.48
N THR A 272 -3.02 -8.94 -9.92
CA THR A 272 -3.00 -7.56 -10.43
C THR A 272 -1.61 -6.96 -10.30
N ASP A 273 -1.38 -5.85 -11.00
CA ASP A 273 -0.11 -5.12 -10.93
C ASP A 273 0.01 -4.19 -9.71
N ASP A 274 -1.05 -4.14 -8.90
CA ASP A 274 -1.12 -3.28 -7.70
C ASP A 274 -0.69 -4.00 -6.41
N THR A 275 -0.22 -5.25 -6.52
CA THR A 275 0.27 -6.04 -5.39
C THR A 275 1.77 -6.30 -5.47
N TRP A 276 2.39 -6.48 -4.33
CA TRP A 276 3.74 -7.02 -4.30
C TRP A 276 3.78 -8.48 -4.78
N ARG A 277 4.99 -8.96 -5.11
CA ARG A 277 5.26 -10.36 -5.43
C ARG A 277 6.27 -10.93 -4.46
N GLN A 278 5.99 -12.10 -3.91
CA GLN A 278 7.01 -12.89 -3.24
C GLN A 278 7.93 -13.53 -4.26
N TRP A 279 9.17 -13.73 -3.86
CA TRP A 279 10.20 -14.37 -4.66
C TRP A 279 11.06 -15.29 -3.82
N VAL A 280 11.63 -16.34 -4.42
CA VAL A 280 12.56 -17.27 -3.79
C VAL A 280 13.66 -17.69 -4.75
N LEU A 281 14.90 -17.71 -4.28
CA LEU A 281 16.05 -18.31 -4.94
C LEU A 281 16.67 -19.36 -4.02
N ARG A 282 16.94 -20.54 -4.56
CA ARG A 282 17.69 -21.60 -3.89
C ARG A 282 19.06 -21.71 -4.54
N ALA A 283 20.12 -21.45 -3.79
CA ALA A 283 21.49 -21.41 -4.29
C ALA A 283 22.39 -22.34 -3.49
N ASP A 284 23.17 -23.16 -4.20
CA ASP A 284 24.23 -23.95 -3.59
C ASP A 284 25.44 -23.05 -3.29
N LEU A 285 25.62 -22.71 -2.02
CA LEU A 285 26.70 -21.85 -1.56
C LEU A 285 27.66 -22.63 -0.68
N PRO A 286 28.98 -22.39 -0.78
CA PRO A 286 29.95 -23.01 0.14
C PRO A 286 29.74 -22.50 1.57
N GLY A 287 30.24 -23.23 2.55
CA GLY A 287 30.27 -22.75 3.93
C GLY A 287 31.07 -21.44 4.03
N GLY A 288 30.55 -20.48 4.79
CA GLY A 288 31.21 -19.19 4.97
C GLY A 288 30.25 -18.02 5.01
N ARG A 289 30.82 -16.80 5.03
CA ARG A 289 30.06 -15.54 5.00
C ARG A 289 29.79 -15.15 3.56
N HIS A 290 28.55 -14.76 3.28
CA HIS A 290 28.06 -14.33 1.98
C HIS A 290 27.36 -12.98 2.07
N THR A 291 27.29 -12.29 0.94
CA THR A 291 26.53 -11.06 0.75
C THR A 291 25.62 -11.22 -0.45
N ALA A 292 24.32 -11.07 -0.28
CA ALA A 292 23.34 -11.10 -1.35
C ALA A 292 22.77 -9.72 -1.63
N ARG A 293 22.57 -9.41 -2.92
CA ARG A 293 21.87 -8.22 -3.41
C ARG A 293 20.67 -8.64 -4.24
N VAL A 294 19.59 -7.88 -4.14
CA VAL A 294 18.37 -8.14 -4.92
C VAL A 294 17.99 -6.91 -5.73
N ARG A 295 17.46 -7.14 -6.93
CA ARG A 295 16.84 -6.11 -7.76
C ARG A 295 15.60 -6.65 -8.46
N ALA A 296 14.62 -5.79 -8.69
CA ALA A 296 13.43 -6.09 -9.45
C ALA A 296 13.54 -5.61 -10.90
N VAL A 297 12.75 -6.22 -11.78
CA VAL A 297 12.49 -5.77 -13.15
C VAL A 297 10.98 -5.67 -13.29
N ASP A 298 10.46 -4.53 -13.73
CA ASP A 298 9.04 -4.34 -13.96
C ASP A 298 8.59 -4.91 -15.32
N ARG A 299 7.27 -4.87 -15.58
CA ARG A 299 6.70 -5.38 -16.83
C ARG A 299 7.04 -4.54 -18.05
N ASP A 300 7.47 -3.30 -17.87
CA ASP A 300 7.96 -2.45 -18.96
C ASP A 300 9.44 -2.70 -19.29
N GLY A 301 10.08 -3.62 -18.55
CA GLY A 301 11.49 -3.98 -18.70
C GLY A 301 12.46 -3.04 -17.99
N THR A 302 11.96 -2.12 -17.16
CA THR A 302 12.81 -1.23 -16.36
C THR A 302 13.45 -2.04 -15.23
N VAL A 303 14.75 -1.90 -15.07
CA VAL A 303 15.50 -2.53 -13.98
C VAL A 303 15.59 -1.56 -12.80
N GLN A 304 15.33 -2.06 -11.59
CA GLN A 304 15.51 -1.29 -10.36
C GLN A 304 16.90 -0.66 -10.30
N THR A 305 16.94 0.65 -10.08
CA THR A 305 18.20 1.41 -10.03
C THR A 305 19.12 0.96 -8.90
N ALA A 306 20.43 0.96 -9.16
CA ALA A 306 21.45 0.75 -8.14
C ALA A 306 21.76 2.01 -7.33
N GLU A 307 21.37 3.20 -7.84
CA GLU A 307 21.67 4.49 -7.20
C GLU A 307 20.95 4.61 -5.86
N PRO A 308 21.70 4.70 -4.74
CA PRO A 308 21.10 4.82 -3.43
C PRO A 308 20.60 6.25 -3.22
N ALA A 309 19.34 6.36 -2.78
CA ALA A 309 18.77 7.62 -2.32
C ALA A 309 18.02 7.42 -1.01
N PRO A 310 18.04 8.41 -0.10
CA PRO A 310 17.25 8.37 1.12
C PRO A 310 15.75 8.51 0.80
N PRO A 311 14.86 8.23 1.77
CA PRO A 311 13.42 8.38 1.57
C PRO A 311 12.97 9.79 1.17
N ALA A 312 13.56 10.84 1.74
CA ALA A 312 13.23 12.21 1.38
C ALA A 312 13.97 12.65 0.10
N PRO A 313 13.31 13.39 -0.82
CA PRO A 313 11.95 13.95 -0.76
C PRO A 313 10.86 13.10 -1.44
N ASP A 314 11.19 11.97 -2.07
CA ASP A 314 10.30 11.27 -3.00
C ASP A 314 10.37 9.73 -2.94
N GLY A 315 10.89 9.18 -1.85
CA GLY A 315 11.06 7.74 -1.64
C GLY A 315 12.48 7.25 -1.88
N ALA A 316 12.88 6.23 -1.12
CA ALA A 316 14.20 5.61 -1.21
C ALA A 316 14.39 4.86 -2.54
N SER A 317 15.65 4.76 -2.97
CA SER A 317 16.06 3.91 -4.10
C SER A 317 17.40 3.23 -3.82
N GLY A 318 17.74 2.24 -4.64
CA GLY A 318 18.94 1.41 -4.50
C GLY A 318 18.57 -0.06 -4.32
N TRP A 319 19.56 -0.92 -4.35
CA TRP A 319 19.39 -2.36 -4.13
C TRP A 319 19.48 -2.69 -2.64
N HIS A 320 18.61 -3.59 -2.18
CA HIS A 320 18.73 -4.12 -0.83
C HIS A 320 19.82 -5.20 -0.77
N GLU A 321 20.64 -5.13 0.26
CA GLU A 321 21.74 -6.04 0.53
C GLU A 321 21.57 -6.71 1.90
N ARG A 322 21.94 -7.98 2.00
CA ARG A 322 21.96 -8.78 3.24
C ARG A 322 23.24 -9.57 3.33
N THR A 323 23.85 -9.56 4.51
CA THR A 323 24.97 -10.43 4.86
C THR A 323 24.49 -11.59 5.72
N PHE A 324 24.95 -12.81 5.43
CA PHE A 324 24.58 -14.02 6.15
C PHE A 324 25.69 -15.04 6.16
N THR A 325 25.56 -16.12 6.91
CA THR A 325 26.56 -17.20 7.00
C THR A 325 25.91 -18.53 6.66
N VAL A 326 26.55 -19.32 5.79
CA VAL A 326 26.24 -20.72 5.52
C VAL A 326 27.12 -21.60 6.41
N ALA A 327 26.49 -22.57 7.11
CA ALA A 327 27.20 -23.45 8.08
C ALA A 327 28.14 -24.45 7.42
#